data_e3ba287221d9537bee88dbb2919fffd8
#
_entry.id   e3ba287221d9537bee88dbb2919fffd8
#
_cell.length_a   1.000
_cell.length_b   1.000
_cell.length_c   1.000
_cell.angle_alpha   90.00
_cell.angle_beta   90.00
_cell.angle_gamma   90.00
#
_symmetry.space_group_name_H-M   'P 1'
#
loop_
_entity.id
_entity.type
_entity.pdbx_description
1 polymer ?
#
loop_
_entity_poly.entity_id
_entity_poly.type
_entity_poly.pdbx_seq_one_letter_code
_entity_poly.pdbx_strand_id
1 'polypeptide(L)'
;MADPKVFSLKDKGLKLTTAEDIEPHIQALKENSDVEEVVFVGNTLGIGASEALAKVLETKKNLKIANFADIFTSRLLSEIPEALDHLLKALLTLPKLETVDLSDNAFGLNTQAPLVSFLAAHTPLRHLYLNNNGLGPAAGTLIADALSTLADKKAAARDGGAAADVPNLETVICGRNRLENGSMEAWARAYSKHTGLREIKMVQNGIRQEGITHLLRHGLAHQADLAILDLQDNTFTSKGGARALADIIAGFPLLRELGVSDCFLQAKGSLLLAAALAKGNNPRLEVVRIQYNDMNAAGLKGFADAAEKALPKLRRLEVNGNKFGEDDESVERLQELFSARQEEADSAFVEGLKEGYEFGLDELDELDDESEDEEEEEEEEEEAKEDVLKKADEAEAEKVSEKQDKSVDELANLLGKTGL
;
A
#
# COMPACT_ATOMS: atom_id res chain seq x y z
N MET A 1 13.29 19.66 -23.59
CA MET A 1 14.10 20.38 -22.58
C MET A 1 13.66 19.86 -21.23
N ALA A 2 14.60 19.60 -20.28
CA ALA A 2 14.22 19.20 -18.93
C ALA A 2 13.41 20.33 -18.27
N ASP A 3 12.41 19.96 -17.44
CA ASP A 3 11.63 20.93 -16.68
C ASP A 3 12.56 21.63 -15.68
N PRO A 4 12.68 22.97 -15.72
CA PRO A 4 13.56 23.72 -14.83
C PRO A 4 13.17 23.59 -13.35
N LYS A 5 11.98 23.08 -13.05
CA LYS A 5 11.49 22.85 -11.68
C LYS A 5 11.88 21.48 -11.13
N VAL A 6 12.42 20.59 -11.96
CA VAL A 6 12.82 19.24 -11.57
C VAL A 6 14.34 19.12 -11.55
N PHE A 7 14.89 18.75 -10.40
CA PHE A 7 16.29 18.33 -10.27
C PHE A 7 16.37 16.81 -10.16
N SER A 8 17.12 16.16 -11.06
CA SER A 8 17.19 14.71 -11.10
C SER A 8 18.62 14.19 -11.30
N LEU A 9 19.00 13.28 -10.42
CA LEU A 9 20.15 12.39 -10.56
C LEU A 9 19.70 10.93 -10.79
N LYS A 10 18.45 10.71 -11.22
CA LYS A 10 17.86 9.37 -11.37
C LYS A 10 18.77 8.44 -12.16
N ASP A 11 18.96 7.22 -11.63
CA ASP A 11 19.66 6.08 -12.26
C ASP A 11 21.11 6.37 -12.74
N LYS A 12 21.79 7.32 -12.11
CA LYS A 12 23.20 7.61 -12.46
C LYS A 12 24.21 6.65 -11.81
N GLY A 13 23.76 5.80 -10.88
CA GLY A 13 24.61 4.81 -10.22
C GLY A 13 25.77 5.41 -9.41
N LEU A 14 25.59 6.63 -8.90
CA LEU A 14 26.63 7.35 -8.17
C LEU A 14 26.82 6.77 -6.76
N LYS A 15 28.07 6.67 -6.32
CA LYS A 15 28.46 6.32 -4.95
C LYS A 15 28.91 7.58 -4.23
N LEU A 16 27.96 8.21 -3.53
CA LEU A 16 28.15 9.50 -2.87
C LEU A 16 28.34 9.28 -1.36
N THR A 17 29.56 9.15 -0.89
CA THR A 17 29.86 8.83 0.52
C THR A 17 30.06 10.08 1.35
N THR A 18 30.82 11.03 0.83
CA THR A 18 31.23 12.26 1.53
C THR A 18 30.58 13.51 0.93
N ALA A 19 30.76 14.64 1.60
CA ALA A 19 30.33 15.93 1.07
C ALA A 19 31.06 16.28 -0.25
N GLU A 20 32.33 15.92 -0.36
CA GLU A 20 33.13 16.16 -1.57
C GLU A 20 32.62 15.34 -2.75
N ASP A 21 32.14 14.09 -2.52
CA ASP A 21 31.59 13.25 -3.57
C ASP A 21 30.30 13.84 -4.17
N ILE A 22 29.41 14.38 -3.34
CA ILE A 22 28.12 14.89 -3.80
C ILE A 22 28.21 16.31 -4.36
N GLU A 23 29.12 17.12 -3.88
CA GLU A 23 29.23 18.54 -4.20
C GLU A 23 29.15 18.86 -5.70
N PRO A 24 29.93 18.18 -6.60
CA PRO A 24 29.86 18.48 -8.02
C PRO A 24 28.51 18.16 -8.65
N HIS A 25 27.76 17.21 -8.07
CA HIS A 25 26.51 16.72 -8.62
C HIS A 25 25.30 17.57 -8.23
N ILE A 26 25.39 18.34 -7.13
CA ILE A 26 24.27 19.15 -6.61
C ILE A 26 24.46 20.65 -6.87
N GLN A 27 25.46 21.07 -7.65
CA GLN A 27 25.71 22.48 -7.93
C GLN A 27 24.51 23.15 -8.61
N ALA A 28 23.93 22.50 -9.62
CA ALA A 28 22.71 23.00 -10.28
C ALA A 28 21.52 23.09 -9.32
N LEU A 29 21.40 22.16 -8.34
CA LEU A 29 20.38 22.25 -7.29
C LEU A 29 20.64 23.47 -6.40
N LYS A 30 21.89 23.75 -6.02
CA LYS A 30 22.22 24.92 -5.19
C LYS A 30 21.80 26.23 -5.83
N GLU A 31 22.08 26.36 -7.13
CA GLU A 31 21.84 27.59 -7.91
C GLU A 31 20.36 27.82 -8.23
N ASN A 32 19.54 26.76 -8.29
CA ASN A 32 18.12 26.85 -8.63
C ASN A 32 17.25 26.99 -7.38
N SER A 33 16.66 28.15 -7.15
CA SER A 33 15.74 28.45 -6.04
C SER A 33 14.31 27.95 -6.30
N ASP A 34 13.94 27.66 -7.54
CA ASP A 34 12.57 27.41 -7.99
C ASP A 34 12.26 25.92 -8.15
N VAL A 35 13.16 25.04 -7.66
CA VAL A 35 12.97 23.60 -7.68
C VAL A 35 11.73 23.21 -6.88
N GLU A 36 10.84 22.46 -7.54
CA GLU A 36 9.63 21.88 -6.95
C GLU A 36 9.75 20.37 -6.74
N GLU A 37 10.67 19.69 -7.44
CA GLU A 37 10.89 18.25 -7.34
C GLU A 37 12.38 17.90 -7.32
N VAL A 38 12.77 16.97 -6.45
CA VAL A 38 14.10 16.34 -6.45
C VAL A 38 14.00 14.83 -6.57
N VAL A 39 14.87 14.22 -7.41
CA VAL A 39 14.91 12.78 -7.67
C VAL A 39 16.32 12.26 -7.53
N PHE A 40 16.56 11.39 -6.54
CA PHE A 40 17.86 10.79 -6.26
C PHE A 40 17.91 9.26 -6.47
N VAL A 41 16.86 8.67 -6.99
CA VAL A 41 16.68 7.22 -7.18
C VAL A 41 17.88 6.57 -7.89
N GLY A 42 18.30 5.38 -7.40
CA GLY A 42 19.36 4.58 -8.03
C GLY A 42 20.78 5.13 -7.80
N ASN A 43 20.96 5.94 -6.76
CA ASN A 43 22.27 6.36 -6.28
C ASN A 43 22.45 5.92 -4.83
N THR A 44 23.70 5.91 -4.31
CA THR A 44 23.90 5.54 -2.92
C THR A 44 24.53 6.68 -2.12
N LEU A 45 23.84 7.11 -1.04
CA LEU A 45 24.24 8.23 -0.19
C LEU A 45 24.79 7.74 1.14
N GLY A 46 25.98 8.19 1.52
CA GLY A 46 26.55 8.04 2.85
C GLY A 46 26.19 9.19 3.76
N ILE A 47 26.64 9.14 5.02
CA ILE A 47 26.34 10.15 6.06
C ILE A 47 26.77 11.55 5.60
N GLY A 48 28.04 11.72 5.18
CA GLY A 48 28.57 13.04 4.78
C GLY A 48 27.87 13.65 3.55
N ALA A 49 27.53 12.80 2.56
CA ALA A 49 26.76 13.24 1.39
C ALA A 49 25.33 13.65 1.79
N SER A 50 24.69 12.88 2.67
CA SER A 50 23.32 13.17 3.17
C SER A 50 23.29 14.46 3.97
N GLU A 51 24.30 14.72 4.84
CA GLU A 51 24.43 15.98 5.58
C GLU A 51 24.61 17.18 4.63
N ALA A 52 25.48 17.05 3.63
CA ALA A 52 25.71 18.11 2.64
C ALA A 52 24.44 18.41 1.82
N LEU A 53 23.74 17.35 1.37
CA LEU A 53 22.47 17.48 0.66
C LEU A 53 21.38 18.11 1.51
N ALA A 54 21.26 17.71 2.77
CA ALA A 54 20.29 18.25 3.73
C ALA A 54 20.39 19.78 3.85
N LYS A 55 21.62 20.31 3.98
CA LYS A 55 21.88 21.77 4.03
C LYS A 55 21.39 22.50 2.78
N VAL A 56 21.46 21.87 1.62
CA VAL A 56 20.96 22.46 0.38
C VAL A 56 19.42 22.37 0.34
N LEU A 57 18.83 21.22 0.72
CA LEU A 57 17.40 21.01 0.73
C LEU A 57 16.68 22.00 1.64
N GLU A 58 17.22 22.32 2.81
CA GLU A 58 16.66 23.31 3.73
C GLU A 58 16.39 24.67 3.07
N THR A 59 17.13 25.01 2.02
CA THR A 59 16.94 26.26 1.26
C THR A 59 15.82 26.20 0.22
N LYS A 60 15.32 24.99 -0.14
CA LYS A 60 14.38 24.77 -1.25
C LYS A 60 12.92 24.89 -0.80
N LYS A 61 12.49 26.08 -0.41
CA LYS A 61 11.15 26.32 0.18
C LYS A 61 9.98 26.13 -0.77
N ASN A 62 10.24 25.95 -2.07
CA ASN A 62 9.24 25.62 -3.09
C ASN A 62 9.11 24.11 -3.37
N LEU A 63 9.96 23.27 -2.74
CA LEU A 63 9.96 21.84 -2.95
C LEU A 63 8.63 21.22 -2.52
N LYS A 64 8.04 20.43 -3.43
CA LYS A 64 6.77 19.71 -3.27
C LYS A 64 6.96 18.20 -3.26
N ILE A 65 7.97 17.70 -3.99
CA ILE A 65 8.21 16.26 -4.20
C ILE A 65 9.67 15.95 -3.88
N ALA A 66 9.89 15.01 -2.97
CA ALA A 66 11.19 14.44 -2.65
C ALA A 66 11.18 12.94 -2.92
N ASN A 67 11.84 12.51 -3.98
CA ASN A 67 12.00 11.09 -4.31
C ASN A 67 13.41 10.63 -3.93
N PHE A 68 13.47 9.88 -2.83
CA PHE A 68 14.64 9.25 -2.24
C PHE A 68 14.52 7.72 -2.22
N ALA A 69 13.83 7.14 -3.17
CA ALA A 69 13.78 5.70 -3.32
C ALA A 69 15.16 5.17 -3.73
N ASP A 70 15.51 3.99 -3.23
CA ASP A 70 16.77 3.30 -3.52
C ASP A 70 18.02 4.21 -3.45
N ILE A 71 18.21 4.87 -2.28
CA ILE A 71 19.37 5.72 -2.03
C ILE A 71 20.38 5.15 -1.01
N PHE A 72 20.14 3.92 -0.50
CA PHE A 72 21.00 3.28 0.50
C PHE A 72 21.51 1.90 0.09
N THR A 73 21.30 1.49 -1.16
CA THR A 73 21.84 0.22 -1.68
C THR A 73 23.36 0.16 -1.47
N SER A 74 23.85 -0.96 -0.94
CA SER A 74 25.25 -1.20 -0.58
C SER A 74 25.81 -0.35 0.58
N ARG A 75 24.97 0.34 1.35
CA ARG A 75 25.39 1.01 2.59
C ARG A 75 25.34 0.08 3.80
N LEU A 76 26.17 0.36 4.78
CA LEU A 76 26.13 -0.36 6.05
C LEU A 76 24.83 0.00 6.81
N LEU A 77 24.21 -0.98 7.43
CA LEU A 77 23.00 -0.77 8.25
C LEU A 77 23.21 0.26 9.38
N SER A 78 24.44 0.42 9.86
CA SER A 78 24.80 1.43 10.86
C SER A 78 24.87 2.87 10.33
N GLU A 79 25.04 3.07 9.02
CA GLU A 79 25.12 4.41 8.40
C GLU A 79 23.73 4.95 8.06
N ILE A 80 22.78 4.06 7.70
CA ILE A 80 21.46 4.44 7.19
C ILE A 80 20.68 5.32 8.17
N PRO A 81 20.59 5.01 9.49
CA PRO A 81 19.81 5.84 10.41
C PRO A 81 20.29 7.29 10.49
N GLU A 82 21.59 7.52 10.53
CA GLU A 82 22.18 8.85 10.62
C GLU A 82 22.03 9.64 9.31
N ALA A 83 22.31 8.98 8.17
CA ALA A 83 22.13 9.57 6.86
C ALA A 83 20.66 9.96 6.60
N LEU A 84 19.72 9.09 6.96
CA LEU A 84 18.28 9.33 6.85
C LEU A 84 17.83 10.47 7.78
N ASP A 85 18.35 10.52 9.00
CA ASP A 85 18.03 11.57 9.99
C ASP A 85 18.40 12.95 9.48
N HIS A 86 19.58 13.14 8.88
CA HIS A 86 19.98 14.39 8.24
C HIS A 86 18.97 14.82 7.17
N LEU A 87 18.61 13.91 6.26
CA LEU A 87 17.67 14.20 5.17
C LEU A 87 16.28 14.55 5.71
N LEU A 88 15.72 13.74 6.61
CA LEU A 88 14.37 13.93 7.11
C LEU A 88 14.24 15.18 7.96
N LYS A 89 15.27 15.58 8.73
CA LYS A 89 15.29 16.86 9.45
C LYS A 89 15.23 18.06 8.51
N ALA A 90 15.95 18.01 7.39
CA ALA A 90 15.87 19.05 6.37
C ALA A 90 14.47 19.10 5.74
N LEU A 91 13.90 17.96 5.39
CA LEU A 91 12.55 17.86 4.81
C LEU A 91 11.47 18.41 5.75
N LEU A 92 11.59 18.25 7.06
CA LEU A 92 10.67 18.83 8.04
C LEU A 92 10.55 20.35 7.96
N THR A 93 11.58 21.03 7.45
CA THR A 93 11.59 22.51 7.33
C THR A 93 10.90 23.03 6.08
N LEU A 94 10.38 22.14 5.21
CA LEU A 94 9.87 22.47 3.89
C LEU A 94 8.34 22.59 3.90
N PRO A 95 7.78 23.81 3.86
CA PRO A 95 6.35 24.03 4.10
C PRO A 95 5.44 23.55 2.95
N LYS A 96 5.99 23.30 1.75
CA LYS A 96 5.23 22.86 0.57
C LYS A 96 5.49 21.41 0.19
N LEU A 97 6.28 20.68 0.98
CA LEU A 97 6.62 19.29 0.66
C LEU A 97 5.43 18.38 0.95
N GLU A 98 4.74 17.96 -0.08
CA GLU A 98 3.54 17.12 -0.01
C GLU A 98 3.81 15.65 -0.30
N THR A 99 4.84 15.34 -1.10
CA THR A 99 5.15 13.98 -1.55
C THR A 99 6.54 13.56 -1.10
N VAL A 100 6.60 12.41 -0.43
CA VAL A 100 7.86 11.80 0.00
C VAL A 100 7.87 10.34 -0.39
N ASP A 101 8.83 9.97 -1.22
CA ASP A 101 9.10 8.59 -1.62
C ASP A 101 10.41 8.12 -0.99
N LEU A 102 10.32 7.11 -0.14
CA LEU A 102 11.41 6.46 0.57
C LEU A 102 11.43 4.94 0.29
N SER A 103 10.81 4.50 -0.80
CA SER A 103 10.74 3.10 -1.18
C SER A 103 12.14 2.48 -1.41
N ASP A 104 12.24 1.16 -1.31
CA ASP A 104 13.41 0.37 -1.69
C ASP A 104 14.71 0.68 -0.91
N ASN A 105 14.60 1.10 0.36
CA ASN A 105 15.76 1.49 1.16
C ASN A 105 16.20 0.46 2.23
N ALA A 106 15.51 -0.67 2.32
CA ALA A 106 15.83 -1.75 3.27
C ALA A 106 15.99 -1.27 4.73
N PHE A 107 15.10 -0.42 5.19
CA PHE A 107 15.19 0.25 6.48
C PHE A 107 15.18 -0.69 7.69
N GLY A 108 14.33 -1.73 7.68
CA GLY A 108 14.15 -2.61 8.82
C GLY A 108 13.77 -1.88 10.10
N LEU A 109 14.10 -2.48 11.25
CA LEU A 109 13.81 -1.90 12.57
C LEU A 109 14.76 -0.74 12.94
N ASN A 110 15.95 -0.68 12.36
CA ASN A 110 17.01 0.22 12.82
C ASN A 110 16.78 1.70 12.47
N THR A 111 15.95 1.98 11.45
CA THR A 111 15.70 3.35 10.95
C THR A 111 14.40 3.94 11.47
N GLN A 112 13.70 3.26 12.36
CA GLN A 112 12.39 3.68 12.86
C GLN A 112 12.40 5.09 13.49
N ALA A 113 13.42 5.45 14.27
CA ALA A 113 13.43 6.71 15.02
C ALA A 113 13.36 7.96 14.14
N PRO A 114 14.21 8.14 13.10
CA PRO A 114 14.08 9.27 12.19
C PRO A 114 12.77 9.26 11.41
N LEU A 115 12.27 8.09 10.96
CA LEU A 115 10.98 7.98 10.27
C LEU A 115 9.81 8.40 11.16
N VAL A 116 9.73 7.88 12.37
CA VAL A 116 8.67 8.22 13.34
C VAL A 116 8.67 9.72 13.64
N SER A 117 9.86 10.30 13.85
CA SER A 117 9.98 11.74 14.13
C SER A 117 9.47 12.61 12.98
N PHE A 118 9.82 12.25 11.76
CA PHE A 118 9.37 12.93 10.54
C PHE A 118 7.87 12.76 10.33
N LEU A 119 7.38 11.52 10.25
CA LEU A 119 5.99 11.21 9.96
C LEU A 119 5.03 11.78 11.02
N ALA A 120 5.42 11.77 12.29
CA ALA A 120 4.59 12.35 13.34
C ALA A 120 4.52 13.90 13.31
N ALA A 121 5.33 14.58 12.52
CA ALA A 121 5.47 16.04 12.58
C ALA A 121 5.19 16.78 11.27
N HIS A 122 5.39 16.14 10.11
CA HIS A 122 5.32 16.80 8.82
C HIS A 122 3.87 16.99 8.33
N THR A 123 3.20 18.04 8.81
CA THR A 123 1.78 18.30 8.49
C THR A 123 1.48 18.61 7.02
N PRO A 124 2.41 19.06 6.15
CA PRO A 124 2.14 19.19 4.71
C PRO A 124 2.00 17.85 3.97
N LEU A 125 2.44 16.72 4.56
CA LEU A 125 2.47 15.42 3.89
C LEU A 125 1.11 15.00 3.33
N ARG A 126 1.07 14.66 2.05
CA ARG A 126 -0.11 14.23 1.30
C ARG A 126 0.05 12.85 0.69
N HIS A 127 1.24 12.53 0.17
CA HIS A 127 1.56 11.28 -0.47
C HIS A 127 2.82 10.65 0.14
N LEU A 128 2.68 9.45 0.67
CA LEU A 128 3.74 8.69 1.32
C LEU A 128 3.97 7.36 0.61
N TYR A 129 5.21 7.12 0.20
CA TYR A 129 5.65 5.87 -0.43
C TYR A 129 6.74 5.24 0.42
N LEU A 130 6.50 4.01 0.88
CA LEU A 130 7.39 3.24 1.76
C LEU A 130 7.53 1.78 1.31
N ASN A 131 7.33 1.49 0.03
CA ASN A 131 7.44 0.12 -0.46
C ASN A 131 8.81 -0.50 -0.16
N ASN A 132 8.81 -1.83 0.04
CA ASN A 132 10.00 -2.66 0.06
C ASN A 132 11.12 -2.17 0.99
N ASN A 133 10.75 -1.89 2.25
CA ASN A 133 11.70 -1.42 3.27
C ASN A 133 11.99 -2.47 4.37
N GLY A 134 11.32 -3.61 4.35
CA GLY A 134 11.54 -4.69 5.31
C GLY A 134 11.27 -4.27 6.76
N LEU A 135 10.27 -3.45 6.99
CA LEU A 135 9.96 -2.82 8.29
C LEU A 135 9.65 -3.85 9.39
N GLY A 136 8.95 -4.93 9.04
CA GLY A 136 8.43 -5.88 10.00
C GLY A 136 7.31 -5.31 10.88
N PRO A 137 6.64 -6.13 11.71
CA PRO A 137 5.50 -5.69 12.50
C PRO A 137 5.86 -4.63 13.55
N ALA A 138 7.03 -4.71 14.18
CA ALA A 138 7.44 -3.77 15.22
C ALA A 138 7.65 -2.34 14.67
N ALA A 139 8.44 -2.17 13.59
CA ALA A 139 8.60 -0.85 12.99
C ALA A 139 7.31 -0.39 12.30
N GLY A 140 6.56 -1.32 11.69
CA GLY A 140 5.25 -1.03 11.11
C GLY A 140 4.28 -0.42 12.11
N THR A 141 4.22 -0.94 13.33
CA THR A 141 3.42 -0.39 14.43
C THR A 141 3.83 1.05 14.77
N LEU A 142 5.13 1.30 14.94
CA LEU A 142 5.62 2.64 15.29
C LEU A 142 5.36 3.67 14.18
N ILE A 143 5.48 3.27 12.91
CA ILE A 143 5.17 4.12 11.77
C ILE A 143 3.67 4.44 11.72
N ALA A 144 2.81 3.44 11.93
CA ALA A 144 1.36 3.64 11.98
C ALA A 144 0.95 4.56 13.14
N ASP A 145 1.57 4.43 14.31
CA ASP A 145 1.35 5.33 15.46
C ASP A 145 1.83 6.76 15.17
N ALA A 146 2.93 6.90 14.42
CA ALA A 146 3.38 8.22 13.96
C ALA A 146 2.37 8.85 12.99
N LEU A 147 1.80 8.09 12.07
CA LEU A 147 0.71 8.55 11.19
C LEU A 147 -0.55 8.90 11.97
N SER A 148 -0.91 8.14 13.01
CA SER A 148 -2.00 8.50 13.93
C SER A 148 -1.76 9.86 14.61
N THR A 149 -0.53 10.09 15.05
CA THR A 149 -0.10 11.37 15.63
C THR A 149 -0.14 12.52 14.61
N LEU A 150 0.24 12.22 13.35
CA LEU A 150 0.15 13.17 12.25
C LEU A 150 -1.30 13.61 12.01
N ALA A 151 -2.25 12.67 12.05
CA ALA A 151 -3.67 13.00 11.89
C ALA A 151 -4.15 13.99 12.96
N ASP A 152 -3.78 13.74 14.24
CA ASP A 152 -4.11 14.64 15.35
C ASP A 152 -3.49 16.03 15.16
N LYS A 153 -2.23 16.11 14.69
CA LYS A 153 -1.57 17.39 14.40
C LYS A 153 -2.17 18.13 13.22
N LYS A 154 -2.53 17.41 12.15
CA LYS A 154 -3.24 18.01 11.01
C LYS A 154 -4.59 18.59 11.43
N ALA A 155 -5.35 17.87 12.25
CA ALA A 155 -6.61 18.36 12.80
C ALA A 155 -6.41 19.62 13.65
N ALA A 156 -5.47 19.59 14.60
CA ALA A 156 -5.16 20.72 15.44
C ALA A 156 -4.69 21.96 14.65
N ALA A 157 -3.90 21.77 13.59
CA ALA A 157 -3.45 22.87 12.74
C ALA A 157 -4.60 23.51 11.95
N ARG A 158 -5.57 22.72 11.48
CA ARG A 158 -6.77 23.22 10.81
C ARG A 158 -7.67 24.00 11.77
N ASP A 159 -7.87 23.50 12.99
CA ASP A 159 -8.67 24.15 14.04
C ASP A 159 -8.03 25.45 14.50
N GLY A 160 -6.69 25.53 14.50
CA GLY A 160 -5.92 26.72 14.87
C GLY A 160 -5.91 27.85 13.84
N GLY A 161 -6.70 27.76 12.75
CA GLY A 161 -6.84 28.81 11.73
C GLY A 161 -5.89 28.68 10.53
N ALA A 162 -5.04 27.65 10.47
CA ALA A 162 -4.25 27.29 9.28
C ALA A 162 -5.05 26.45 8.25
N ALA A 163 -6.36 26.52 8.31
CA ALA A 163 -7.30 25.60 7.64
C ALA A 163 -7.12 25.47 6.12
N ALA A 164 -6.58 26.49 5.44
CA ALA A 164 -6.48 26.51 3.98
C ALA A 164 -5.27 25.71 3.44
N ASP A 165 -4.25 25.44 4.27
CA ASP A 165 -2.95 24.99 3.78
C ASP A 165 -2.52 23.60 4.31
N VAL A 166 -3.34 22.91 5.13
CA VAL A 166 -3.01 21.58 5.66
C VAL A 166 -3.75 20.49 4.88
N PRO A 167 -3.10 19.82 3.92
CA PRO A 167 -3.75 18.81 3.09
C PRO A 167 -4.12 17.57 3.91
N ASN A 168 -5.07 16.75 3.41
CA ASN A 168 -5.26 15.40 3.89
C ASN A 168 -4.03 14.53 3.53
N LEU A 169 -3.80 13.46 4.28
CA LEU A 169 -3.02 12.34 3.77
C LEU A 169 -3.93 11.60 2.80
N GLU A 170 -3.54 11.53 1.53
CA GLU A 170 -4.35 10.97 0.45
C GLU A 170 -3.81 9.64 -0.06
N THR A 171 -2.49 9.46 -0.07
CA THR A 171 -1.85 8.23 -0.55
C THR A 171 -0.94 7.64 0.49
N VAL A 172 -1.10 6.33 0.76
CA VAL A 172 -0.16 5.52 1.52
C VAL A 172 0.12 4.23 0.76
N ILE A 173 1.35 4.10 0.27
CA ILE A 173 1.82 2.90 -0.41
C ILE A 173 2.93 2.28 0.46
N CYS A 174 2.64 1.12 1.07
CA CYS A 174 3.52 0.45 2.03
C CYS A 174 3.49 -1.08 1.82
N GLY A 175 3.71 -1.52 0.57
CA GLY A 175 3.82 -2.93 0.20
C GLY A 175 5.19 -3.51 0.51
N ARG A 176 5.30 -4.85 0.52
CA ARG A 176 6.55 -5.63 0.66
C ARG A 176 7.36 -5.28 1.92
N ASN A 177 6.67 -5.09 3.03
CA ASN A 177 7.27 -4.65 4.30
C ASN A 177 7.19 -5.70 5.41
N ARG A 178 6.57 -6.86 5.18
CA ARG A 178 6.34 -7.88 6.21
C ARG A 178 5.66 -7.31 7.45
N LEU A 179 4.59 -6.54 7.24
CA LEU A 179 3.86 -5.87 8.32
C LEU A 179 3.12 -6.86 9.22
N GLU A 180 2.73 -8.00 8.66
CA GLU A 180 2.08 -9.13 9.35
C GLU A 180 0.87 -8.69 10.21
N ASN A 181 0.22 -9.62 10.90
CA ASN A 181 -0.91 -9.31 11.78
C ASN A 181 -0.53 -8.35 12.91
N GLY A 182 0.70 -8.47 13.42
CA GLY A 182 1.15 -7.77 14.62
C GLY A 182 1.11 -6.24 14.56
N SER A 183 1.07 -5.63 13.37
CA SER A 183 0.96 -4.18 13.23
C SER A 183 -0.42 -3.69 12.79
N MET A 184 -1.36 -4.58 12.46
CA MET A 184 -2.62 -4.19 11.83
C MET A 184 -3.57 -3.38 12.73
N GLU A 185 -3.51 -3.56 14.04
CA GLU A 185 -4.27 -2.72 14.97
C GLU A 185 -3.82 -1.25 14.90
N ALA A 186 -2.51 -1.02 14.82
CA ALA A 186 -1.97 0.33 14.69
C ALA A 186 -2.29 0.95 13.32
N TRP A 187 -2.17 0.18 12.24
CA TRP A 187 -2.55 0.64 10.90
C TRP A 187 -4.04 0.95 10.78
N ALA A 188 -4.90 0.11 11.33
CA ALA A 188 -6.35 0.37 11.38
C ALA A 188 -6.66 1.68 12.13
N ARG A 189 -6.02 1.90 13.28
CA ARG A 189 -6.13 3.14 14.05
C ARG A 189 -5.65 4.35 13.26
N ALA A 190 -4.53 4.25 12.54
CA ALA A 190 -4.01 5.32 11.70
C ALA A 190 -4.98 5.66 10.56
N TYR A 191 -5.43 4.66 9.82
CA TYR A 191 -6.33 4.88 8.70
C TYR A 191 -7.70 5.42 9.14
N SER A 192 -8.24 4.96 10.26
CA SER A 192 -9.52 5.49 10.79
C SER A 192 -9.46 6.99 11.12
N LYS A 193 -8.29 7.52 11.45
CA LYS A 193 -8.09 8.96 11.71
C LYS A 193 -7.85 9.78 10.44
N HIS A 194 -7.32 9.19 9.37
CA HIS A 194 -7.06 9.84 8.09
C HIS A 194 -8.22 9.65 7.11
N THR A 195 -9.35 10.33 7.33
CA THR A 195 -10.59 10.13 6.55
C THR A 195 -10.54 10.63 5.11
N GLY A 196 -9.44 11.21 4.66
CA GLY A 196 -9.26 11.70 3.28
C GLY A 196 -8.37 10.82 2.41
N LEU A 197 -8.14 9.56 2.81
CA LEU A 197 -7.34 8.62 2.02
C LEU A 197 -8.05 8.25 0.72
N ARG A 198 -7.31 8.31 -0.38
CA ARG A 198 -7.75 8.00 -1.75
C ARG A 198 -7.07 6.80 -2.35
N GLU A 199 -5.83 6.54 -1.95
CA GLU A 199 -5.04 5.43 -2.46
C GLU A 199 -4.33 4.73 -1.31
N ILE A 200 -4.61 3.44 -1.16
CA ILE A 200 -3.96 2.56 -0.18
C ILE A 200 -3.48 1.31 -0.91
N LYS A 201 -2.16 1.05 -0.82
CA LYS A 201 -1.57 -0.19 -1.31
C LYS A 201 -0.73 -0.80 -0.21
N MET A 202 -1.10 -2.02 0.18
CA MET A 202 -0.40 -2.82 1.18
C MET A 202 -0.11 -4.24 0.66
N VAL A 203 0.37 -4.30 -0.59
CA VAL A 203 0.66 -5.53 -1.32
C VAL A 203 1.77 -6.31 -0.62
N GLN A 204 1.65 -7.64 -0.56
CA GLN A 204 2.72 -8.56 -0.13
C GLN A 204 3.31 -8.22 1.25
N ASN A 205 2.44 -8.11 2.23
CA ASN A 205 2.86 -7.80 3.60
C ASN A 205 2.80 -8.99 4.57
N GLY A 206 2.36 -10.17 4.11
CA GLY A 206 2.19 -11.35 4.95
C GLY A 206 1.09 -11.16 6.00
N ILE A 207 0.10 -10.32 5.70
CA ILE A 207 -1.03 -10.10 6.60
C ILE A 207 -2.00 -11.26 6.41
N ARG A 208 -2.34 -11.94 7.50
CA ARG A 208 -3.28 -13.05 7.50
C ARG A 208 -4.71 -12.59 7.78
N GLN A 209 -5.65 -13.53 7.71
CA GLN A 209 -7.10 -13.26 7.77
C GLN A 209 -7.54 -12.37 8.94
N GLU A 210 -6.99 -12.53 10.15
CA GLU A 210 -7.36 -11.71 11.30
C GLU A 210 -6.91 -10.27 11.13
N GLY A 211 -5.65 -10.09 10.67
CA GLY A 211 -5.07 -8.76 10.41
C GLY A 211 -5.82 -8.03 9.31
N ILE A 212 -6.10 -8.71 8.20
CA ILE A 212 -6.90 -8.16 7.08
C ILE A 212 -8.32 -7.81 7.56
N THR A 213 -8.98 -8.72 8.28
CA THR A 213 -10.33 -8.48 8.81
C THR A 213 -10.35 -7.25 9.72
N HIS A 214 -9.37 -7.13 10.61
CA HIS A 214 -9.25 -6.00 11.51
C HIS A 214 -9.00 -4.69 10.76
N LEU A 215 -8.06 -4.69 9.81
CA LEU A 215 -7.73 -3.54 8.98
C LEU A 215 -8.95 -3.04 8.20
N LEU A 216 -9.67 -3.96 7.54
CA LEU A 216 -10.86 -3.62 6.77
C LEU A 216 -11.95 -3.01 7.64
N ARG A 217 -12.33 -3.68 8.73
CA ARG A 217 -13.48 -3.27 9.56
C ARG A 217 -13.23 -2.02 10.41
N HIS A 218 -12.00 -1.87 10.93
CA HIS A 218 -11.68 -0.80 11.88
C HIS A 218 -10.85 0.33 11.27
N GLY A 219 -10.19 0.09 10.14
CA GLY A 219 -9.35 1.10 9.47
C GLY A 219 -10.00 1.68 8.22
N LEU A 220 -10.49 0.81 7.33
CA LEU A 220 -10.90 1.20 5.98
C LEU A 220 -12.40 1.46 5.84
N ALA A 221 -13.25 0.92 6.70
CA ALA A 221 -14.70 1.01 6.58
C ALA A 221 -15.26 2.44 6.47
N HIS A 222 -14.49 3.45 6.84
CA HIS A 222 -14.90 4.86 6.84
C HIS A 222 -14.23 5.71 5.73
N GLN A 223 -13.57 5.07 4.74
CA GLN A 223 -12.82 5.75 3.67
C GLN A 223 -13.72 6.02 2.44
N ALA A 224 -14.68 6.91 2.58
CA ALA A 224 -15.65 7.21 1.49
C ALA A 224 -14.99 7.79 0.23
N ASP A 225 -13.82 8.42 0.35
CA ASP A 225 -13.05 9.00 -0.76
C ASP A 225 -12.08 8.01 -1.43
N LEU A 226 -12.04 6.74 -0.97
CA LEU A 226 -11.12 5.74 -1.47
C LEU A 226 -11.37 5.45 -2.95
N ALA A 227 -10.33 5.68 -3.75
CA ALA A 227 -10.35 5.47 -5.20
C ALA A 227 -9.54 4.23 -5.63
N ILE A 228 -8.49 3.88 -4.88
CA ILE A 228 -7.61 2.75 -5.16
C ILE A 228 -7.38 1.98 -3.86
N LEU A 229 -7.74 0.70 -3.87
CA LEU A 229 -7.42 -0.26 -2.80
C LEU A 229 -6.70 -1.46 -3.39
N ASP A 230 -5.47 -1.67 -2.96
CA ASP A 230 -4.65 -2.79 -3.41
C ASP A 230 -4.05 -3.52 -2.20
N LEU A 231 -4.56 -4.74 -1.98
CA LEU A 231 -4.20 -5.63 -0.87
C LEU A 231 -3.70 -6.99 -1.36
N GLN A 232 -3.25 -7.09 -2.61
CA GLN A 232 -2.78 -8.31 -3.24
C GLN A 232 -1.69 -9.00 -2.39
N ASP A 233 -1.58 -10.32 -2.55
CA ASP A 233 -0.59 -11.17 -1.87
C ASP A 233 -0.64 -11.01 -0.33
N ASN A 234 -1.87 -11.14 0.21
CA ASN A 234 -2.17 -11.28 1.64
C ASN A 234 -3.28 -12.32 1.82
N THR A 235 -3.46 -12.86 3.01
CA THR A 235 -4.42 -13.95 3.22
C THR A 235 -5.80 -13.42 3.67
N PHE A 236 -6.81 -13.63 2.84
CA PHE A 236 -8.18 -13.17 3.14
C PHE A 236 -9.06 -14.27 3.75
N THR A 237 -9.10 -15.44 3.16
CA THR A 237 -10.06 -16.52 3.39
C THR A 237 -11.53 -16.13 3.23
N SER A 238 -12.41 -17.08 2.95
CA SER A 238 -13.83 -16.82 2.67
C SER A 238 -14.60 -16.33 3.91
N LYS A 239 -14.27 -16.84 5.10
CA LYS A 239 -14.93 -16.48 6.37
C LYS A 239 -14.38 -15.21 7.02
N GLY A 240 -13.14 -14.86 6.71
CA GLY A 240 -12.39 -13.72 7.27
C GLY A 240 -12.44 -12.48 6.39
N GLY A 241 -11.32 -12.21 5.70
CA GLY A 241 -11.08 -10.99 4.93
C GLY A 241 -12.06 -10.79 3.77
N ALA A 242 -12.40 -11.86 3.02
CA ALA A 242 -13.35 -11.76 1.91
C ALA A 242 -14.73 -11.29 2.40
N ARG A 243 -15.22 -11.87 3.49
CA ARG A 243 -16.47 -11.43 4.12
C ARG A 243 -16.38 -9.98 4.62
N ALA A 244 -15.27 -9.62 5.28
CA ALA A 244 -15.08 -8.25 5.77
C ALA A 244 -15.05 -7.24 4.62
N LEU A 245 -14.38 -7.55 3.51
CA LEU A 245 -14.36 -6.68 2.32
C LEU A 245 -15.76 -6.56 1.71
N ALA A 246 -16.47 -7.67 1.52
CA ALA A 246 -17.83 -7.68 0.99
C ALA A 246 -18.82 -6.86 1.87
N ASP A 247 -18.61 -6.85 3.18
CA ASP A 247 -19.44 -6.08 4.12
C ASP A 247 -19.21 -4.56 3.99
N ILE A 248 -17.99 -4.10 3.71
CA ILE A 248 -17.64 -2.67 3.71
C ILE A 248 -17.52 -2.04 2.32
N ILE A 249 -17.37 -2.81 1.24
CA ILE A 249 -17.07 -2.29 -0.11
C ILE A 249 -18.14 -1.31 -0.62
N ALA A 250 -19.38 -1.45 -0.19
CA ALA A 250 -20.45 -0.51 -0.48
C ALA A 250 -20.18 0.91 0.05
N GLY A 251 -19.30 1.05 1.03
CA GLY A 251 -18.85 2.33 1.59
C GLY A 251 -17.81 3.07 0.72
N PHE A 252 -17.41 2.51 -0.43
CA PHE A 252 -16.40 3.09 -1.33
C PHE A 252 -17.00 3.53 -2.68
N PRO A 253 -17.88 4.54 -2.72
CA PRO A 253 -18.57 4.95 -3.94
C PRO A 253 -17.65 5.56 -5.02
N LEU A 254 -16.44 5.97 -4.63
CA LEU A 254 -15.43 6.54 -5.52
C LEU A 254 -14.38 5.52 -5.98
N LEU A 255 -14.49 4.25 -5.56
CA LEU A 255 -13.53 3.20 -5.90
C LEU A 255 -13.46 3.00 -7.41
N ARG A 256 -12.24 3.08 -7.94
CA ARG A 256 -11.89 2.88 -9.35
C ARG A 256 -11.07 1.63 -9.57
N GLU A 257 -10.24 1.26 -8.61
CA GLU A 257 -9.37 0.10 -8.69
C GLU A 257 -9.46 -0.72 -7.42
N LEU A 258 -9.62 -2.03 -7.58
CA LEU A 258 -9.59 -3.03 -6.51
C LEU A 258 -8.59 -4.12 -6.89
N GLY A 259 -7.55 -4.31 -6.10
CA GLY A 259 -6.57 -5.39 -6.22
C GLY A 259 -6.65 -6.33 -5.02
N VAL A 260 -7.01 -7.58 -5.28
CA VAL A 260 -7.08 -8.69 -4.33
C VAL A 260 -6.59 -10.00 -4.96
N SER A 261 -5.65 -9.92 -5.92
CA SER A 261 -5.01 -11.10 -6.50
C SER A 261 -4.16 -11.82 -5.46
N ASP A 262 -4.05 -13.14 -5.58
CA ASP A 262 -3.27 -13.99 -4.68
C ASP A 262 -3.63 -13.76 -3.20
N CYS A 263 -4.94 -13.76 -2.92
CA CYS A 263 -5.46 -13.46 -1.58
C CYS A 263 -6.18 -14.64 -0.93
N PHE A 264 -6.18 -15.81 -1.57
CA PHE A 264 -6.82 -17.01 -1.04
C PHE A 264 -8.31 -16.80 -0.74
N LEU A 265 -9.02 -16.16 -1.68
CA LEU A 265 -10.46 -15.89 -1.55
C LEU A 265 -11.29 -17.17 -1.66
N GLN A 266 -10.86 -18.11 -2.50
CA GLN A 266 -11.53 -19.36 -2.82
C GLN A 266 -12.89 -19.12 -3.50
N ALA A 267 -13.59 -20.18 -3.89
CA ALA A 267 -14.89 -20.11 -4.56
C ALA A 267 -15.92 -19.29 -3.75
N LYS A 268 -16.02 -19.56 -2.44
CA LYS A 268 -17.00 -18.87 -1.56
C LYS A 268 -16.69 -17.39 -1.36
N GLY A 269 -15.42 -17.03 -1.18
CA GLY A 269 -15.00 -15.63 -0.99
C GLY A 269 -15.16 -14.80 -2.25
N SER A 270 -14.82 -15.36 -3.41
CA SER A 270 -14.99 -14.72 -4.71
C SER A 270 -16.47 -14.45 -5.00
N LEU A 271 -17.35 -15.43 -4.74
CA LEU A 271 -18.80 -15.25 -4.90
C LEU A 271 -19.37 -14.19 -3.94
N LEU A 272 -18.89 -14.11 -2.69
CA LEU A 272 -19.30 -13.07 -1.74
C LEU A 272 -18.93 -11.68 -2.23
N LEU A 273 -17.72 -11.52 -2.77
CA LEU A 273 -17.26 -10.23 -3.31
C LEU A 273 -18.04 -9.84 -4.56
N ALA A 274 -18.25 -10.77 -5.51
CA ALA A 274 -19.06 -10.54 -6.69
C ALA A 274 -20.49 -10.11 -6.33
N ALA A 275 -21.12 -10.81 -5.38
CA ALA A 275 -22.46 -10.47 -4.89
C ALA A 275 -22.52 -9.10 -4.20
N ALA A 276 -21.46 -8.67 -3.53
CA ALA A 276 -21.39 -7.33 -2.94
C ALA A 276 -21.28 -6.25 -4.01
N LEU A 277 -20.46 -6.45 -5.04
CA LEU A 277 -20.29 -5.54 -6.17
C LEU A 277 -21.56 -5.45 -7.04
N ALA A 278 -22.30 -6.56 -7.19
CA ALA A 278 -23.58 -6.61 -7.91
C ALA A 278 -24.67 -5.71 -7.32
N LYS A 279 -24.49 -5.20 -6.08
CA LYS A 279 -25.39 -4.22 -5.48
C LYS A 279 -25.29 -2.81 -6.10
N GLY A 280 -24.28 -2.56 -6.93
CA GLY A 280 -24.12 -1.31 -7.69
C GLY A 280 -23.66 -0.09 -6.87
N ASN A 281 -23.09 -0.30 -5.68
CA ASN A 281 -22.63 0.80 -4.84
C ASN A 281 -21.26 1.36 -5.27
N ASN A 282 -20.60 0.74 -6.25
CA ASN A 282 -19.27 1.11 -6.74
C ASN A 282 -19.33 1.52 -8.23
N PRO A 283 -20.13 2.52 -8.62
CA PRO A 283 -20.40 2.83 -10.04
C PRO A 283 -19.18 3.39 -10.81
N ARG A 284 -18.10 3.68 -10.10
CA ARG A 284 -16.84 4.19 -10.67
C ARG A 284 -15.77 3.12 -10.84
N LEU A 285 -16.04 1.87 -10.47
CA LEU A 285 -15.06 0.79 -10.55
C LEU A 285 -14.70 0.53 -12.01
N GLU A 286 -13.41 0.66 -12.33
CA GLU A 286 -12.84 0.55 -13.65
C GLU A 286 -11.98 -0.71 -13.83
N VAL A 287 -11.25 -1.10 -12.78
CA VAL A 287 -10.29 -2.22 -12.81
C VAL A 287 -10.48 -3.09 -11.57
N VAL A 288 -10.60 -4.39 -11.77
CA VAL A 288 -10.57 -5.40 -10.71
C VAL A 288 -9.49 -6.42 -11.02
N ARG A 289 -8.59 -6.68 -10.08
CA ARG A 289 -7.57 -7.72 -10.12
C ARG A 289 -7.86 -8.77 -9.06
N ILE A 290 -8.16 -9.99 -9.51
CA ILE A 290 -8.57 -11.12 -8.66
C ILE A 290 -7.94 -12.44 -9.14
N GLN A 291 -6.78 -12.37 -9.74
CA GLN A 291 -5.99 -13.50 -10.22
C GLN A 291 -5.60 -14.41 -9.05
N TYR A 292 -5.35 -15.70 -9.33
CA TYR A 292 -4.78 -16.67 -8.37
C TYR A 292 -5.55 -16.74 -7.04
N ASN A 293 -6.87 -16.92 -7.12
CA ASN A 293 -7.71 -16.95 -5.91
C ASN A 293 -8.54 -18.22 -5.74
N ASP A 294 -8.27 -19.27 -6.51
CA ASP A 294 -9.10 -20.48 -6.54
C ASP A 294 -10.60 -20.18 -6.78
N MET A 295 -10.89 -19.18 -7.59
CA MET A 295 -12.25 -18.80 -7.97
C MET A 295 -12.76 -19.79 -9.03
N ASN A 296 -13.92 -20.42 -8.78
CA ASN A 296 -14.54 -21.32 -9.72
C ASN A 296 -15.45 -20.60 -10.74
N ALA A 297 -16.05 -21.36 -11.67
CA ALA A 297 -16.97 -20.86 -12.70
C ALA A 297 -18.16 -20.08 -12.10
N ALA A 298 -18.68 -20.48 -10.95
CA ALA A 298 -19.77 -19.76 -10.27
C ALA A 298 -19.33 -18.37 -9.80
N GLY A 299 -18.12 -18.24 -9.30
CA GLY A 299 -17.51 -16.96 -8.94
C GLY A 299 -17.34 -16.04 -10.16
N LEU A 300 -16.78 -16.55 -11.27
CA LEU A 300 -16.63 -15.84 -12.53
C LEU A 300 -17.97 -15.33 -13.06
N LYS A 301 -18.99 -16.19 -13.07
CA LYS A 301 -20.35 -15.81 -13.46
C LYS A 301 -20.90 -14.67 -12.59
N GLY A 302 -20.63 -14.72 -11.28
CA GLY A 302 -21.00 -13.62 -10.38
C GLY A 302 -20.37 -12.30 -10.76
N PHE A 303 -19.09 -12.27 -11.16
CA PHE A 303 -18.39 -11.09 -11.66
C PHE A 303 -18.93 -10.62 -13.02
N ALA A 304 -19.23 -11.56 -13.95
CA ALA A 304 -19.87 -11.21 -15.23
C ALA A 304 -21.23 -10.55 -15.01
N ASP A 305 -22.08 -11.12 -14.17
CA ASP A 305 -23.39 -10.56 -13.80
C ASP A 305 -23.26 -9.17 -13.17
N ALA A 306 -22.27 -8.96 -12.28
CA ALA A 306 -22.00 -7.66 -11.68
C ALA A 306 -21.50 -6.63 -12.72
N ALA A 307 -20.61 -7.04 -13.61
CA ALA A 307 -20.06 -6.20 -14.68
C ALA A 307 -21.15 -5.67 -15.62
N GLU A 308 -22.09 -6.54 -16.03
CA GLU A 308 -23.18 -6.18 -16.93
C GLU A 308 -24.22 -5.26 -16.27
N LYS A 309 -24.59 -5.56 -15.02
CA LYS A 309 -25.78 -4.98 -14.39
C LYS A 309 -25.48 -3.82 -13.45
N ALA A 310 -24.30 -3.77 -12.86
CA ALA A 310 -24.02 -2.92 -11.70
C ALA A 310 -22.72 -2.08 -11.81
N LEU A 311 -21.79 -2.42 -12.68
CA LEU A 311 -20.48 -1.78 -12.78
C LEU A 311 -20.29 -1.15 -14.17
N PRO A 312 -20.96 -0.04 -14.47
CA PRO A 312 -21.02 0.54 -15.83
C PRO A 312 -19.65 1.04 -16.35
N LYS A 313 -18.67 1.25 -15.48
CA LYS A 313 -17.33 1.71 -15.85
C LYS A 313 -16.26 0.63 -15.82
N LEU A 314 -16.62 -0.59 -15.42
CA LEU A 314 -15.66 -1.69 -15.40
C LEU A 314 -15.21 -1.99 -16.82
N ARG A 315 -13.91 -1.90 -17.07
CA ARG A 315 -13.28 -2.11 -18.38
C ARG A 315 -12.18 -3.15 -18.37
N ARG A 316 -11.64 -3.47 -17.18
CA ARG A 316 -10.58 -4.46 -16.99
C ARG A 316 -10.93 -5.38 -15.83
N LEU A 317 -10.89 -6.69 -16.09
CA LEU A 317 -11.02 -7.71 -15.06
C LEU A 317 -9.90 -8.74 -15.25
N GLU A 318 -8.99 -8.82 -14.29
CA GLU A 318 -7.86 -9.75 -14.33
C GLU A 318 -8.20 -10.97 -13.49
N VAL A 319 -8.29 -12.14 -14.13
CA VAL A 319 -8.81 -13.39 -13.54
C VAL A 319 -7.94 -14.61 -13.82
N ASN A 320 -6.76 -14.46 -14.44
CA ASN A 320 -5.87 -15.58 -14.73
C ASN A 320 -5.50 -16.36 -13.45
N GLY A 321 -5.12 -17.62 -13.59
CA GLY A 321 -4.73 -18.49 -12.47
C GLY A 321 -5.87 -18.87 -11.53
N ASN A 322 -7.12 -18.87 -12.02
CA ASN A 322 -8.30 -19.32 -11.29
C ASN A 322 -8.83 -20.65 -11.84
N LYS A 323 -9.86 -21.22 -11.21
CA LYS A 323 -10.38 -22.57 -11.45
C LYS A 323 -11.64 -22.55 -12.32
N PHE A 324 -11.49 -22.29 -13.59
CA PHE A 324 -12.55 -22.35 -14.60
C PHE A 324 -11.95 -22.54 -16.00
N GLY A 325 -12.72 -23.08 -16.95
CA GLY A 325 -12.27 -23.27 -18.33
C GLY A 325 -12.21 -21.96 -19.12
N GLU A 326 -11.27 -21.87 -20.06
CA GLU A 326 -11.19 -20.72 -20.99
C GLU A 326 -12.45 -20.61 -21.88
N ASP A 327 -13.17 -21.72 -22.09
CA ASP A 327 -14.41 -21.80 -22.85
C ASP A 327 -15.68 -21.58 -22.00
N ASP A 328 -15.55 -21.16 -20.73
CA ASP A 328 -16.70 -20.80 -19.89
C ASP A 328 -17.53 -19.68 -20.52
N GLU A 329 -18.85 -19.82 -20.53
CA GLU A 329 -19.80 -18.83 -21.09
C GLU A 329 -19.56 -17.41 -20.52
N SER A 330 -19.12 -17.31 -19.27
CA SER A 330 -18.88 -16.02 -18.62
C SER A 330 -17.62 -15.33 -19.16
N VAL A 331 -16.64 -16.07 -19.68
CA VAL A 331 -15.46 -15.51 -20.38
C VAL A 331 -15.92 -14.83 -21.67
N GLU A 332 -16.71 -15.51 -22.51
CA GLU A 332 -17.25 -14.96 -23.75
C GLU A 332 -18.09 -13.69 -23.47
N ARG A 333 -19.00 -13.75 -22.50
CA ARG A 333 -19.84 -12.60 -22.09
C ARG A 333 -19.01 -11.39 -21.66
N LEU A 334 -17.96 -11.60 -20.90
CA LEU A 334 -17.06 -10.51 -20.43
C LEU A 334 -16.26 -9.93 -21.59
N GLN A 335 -15.75 -10.77 -22.50
CA GLN A 335 -15.02 -10.32 -23.69
C GLN A 335 -15.91 -9.48 -24.61
N GLU A 336 -17.13 -9.91 -24.86
CA GLU A 336 -18.13 -9.14 -25.64
C GLU A 336 -18.45 -7.80 -24.97
N LEU A 337 -18.72 -7.81 -23.65
CA LEU A 337 -19.02 -6.61 -22.87
C LEU A 337 -17.89 -5.58 -22.93
N PHE A 338 -16.64 -6.02 -22.72
CA PHE A 338 -15.50 -5.10 -22.72
C PHE A 338 -15.17 -4.60 -24.13
N SER A 339 -15.35 -5.42 -25.17
CA SER A 339 -15.20 -5.02 -26.55
C SER A 339 -16.22 -3.92 -26.92
N ALA A 340 -17.49 -4.10 -26.55
CA ALA A 340 -18.53 -3.09 -26.78
C ALA A 340 -18.21 -1.77 -26.04
N ARG A 341 -17.75 -1.86 -24.78
CA ARG A 341 -17.35 -0.67 -24.01
C ARG A 341 -16.13 0.04 -24.60
N GLN A 342 -15.19 -0.70 -25.19
CA GLN A 342 -14.03 -0.13 -25.87
C GLN A 342 -14.44 0.60 -27.14
N GLU A 343 -15.36 0.05 -27.93
CA GLU A 343 -15.89 0.70 -29.14
C GLU A 343 -16.63 1.99 -28.84
N GLU A 344 -17.31 2.08 -27.70
CA GLU A 344 -18.01 3.28 -27.24
C GLU A 344 -17.07 4.34 -26.62
N ALA A 345 -15.86 3.96 -26.24
CA ALA A 345 -14.91 4.85 -25.58
C ALA A 345 -14.24 5.81 -26.57
N ASP A 346 -13.82 6.97 -26.07
CA ASP A 346 -13.03 7.92 -26.86
C ASP A 346 -11.67 7.31 -27.25
N SER A 347 -11.33 7.40 -28.54
CA SER A 347 -10.12 6.77 -29.08
C SER A 347 -8.83 7.31 -28.47
N ALA A 348 -8.77 8.61 -28.17
CA ALA A 348 -7.61 9.20 -27.50
C ALA A 348 -7.47 8.71 -26.04
N PHE A 349 -8.59 8.41 -25.38
CA PHE A 349 -8.57 7.79 -24.06
C PHE A 349 -8.02 6.35 -24.15
N VAL A 350 -8.49 5.54 -25.11
CA VAL A 350 -8.03 4.16 -25.32
C VAL A 350 -6.54 4.12 -25.62
N GLU A 351 -6.05 4.95 -26.54
CA GLU A 351 -4.64 5.05 -26.91
C GLU A 351 -3.74 5.53 -25.76
N GLY A 352 -4.28 6.25 -24.80
CA GLY A 352 -3.57 6.75 -23.63
C GLY A 352 -3.51 5.80 -22.45
N LEU A 353 -4.16 4.64 -22.51
CA LEU A 353 -4.16 3.66 -21.43
C LEU A 353 -2.77 3.04 -21.26
N LYS A 354 -2.40 2.80 -20.01
CA LYS A 354 -1.17 2.11 -19.66
C LYS A 354 -1.40 0.61 -19.66
N GLU A 355 -0.33 -0.15 -19.76
CA GLU A 355 -0.32 -1.60 -19.56
C GLU A 355 -1.03 -1.98 -18.25
N GLY A 356 -1.90 -3.00 -18.30
CA GLY A 356 -2.75 -3.44 -17.20
C GLY A 356 -3.99 -2.55 -16.95
N TYR A 357 -4.27 -1.58 -17.83
CA TYR A 357 -5.45 -0.71 -17.78
C TYR A 357 -6.26 -0.73 -19.07
N GLU A 358 -5.93 -1.61 -20.00
CA GLU A 358 -6.64 -1.82 -21.27
C GLU A 358 -8.03 -2.40 -21.02
N PHE A 359 -8.87 -2.36 -22.03
CA PHE A 359 -10.16 -3.03 -21.99
C PHE A 359 -9.98 -4.55 -22.17
N GLY A 360 -10.70 -5.33 -21.39
CA GLY A 360 -10.73 -6.79 -21.54
C GLY A 360 -10.38 -7.56 -20.28
N LEU A 361 -10.22 -8.85 -20.46
CA LEU A 361 -9.60 -9.77 -19.52
C LEU A 361 -8.07 -9.71 -19.68
N ASP A 362 -7.34 -10.20 -18.69
CA ASP A 362 -5.93 -10.54 -18.82
C ASP A 362 -5.73 -11.79 -19.71
N GLU A 363 -4.49 -12.17 -19.94
CA GLU A 363 -4.15 -13.40 -20.65
C GLU A 363 -4.55 -14.60 -19.78
N LEU A 364 -5.29 -15.56 -20.35
CA LEU A 364 -5.88 -16.68 -19.61
C LEU A 364 -5.09 -17.97 -19.88
N ASP A 365 -3.80 -17.98 -19.62
CA ASP A 365 -2.87 -19.07 -19.93
C ASP A 365 -2.49 -19.96 -18.72
N GLU A 366 -2.93 -19.61 -17.53
CA GLU A 366 -2.67 -20.34 -16.28
C GLU A 366 -3.98 -20.74 -15.56
N LEU A 367 -5.07 -20.93 -16.32
CA LEU A 367 -6.33 -21.42 -15.75
C LEU A 367 -6.23 -22.90 -15.39
N ASP A 368 -6.91 -23.30 -14.33
CA ASP A 368 -7.07 -24.69 -13.92
C ASP A 368 -8.53 -25.09 -14.13
N ASP A 369 -8.76 -26.03 -15.08
CA ASP A 369 -10.09 -26.48 -15.44
C ASP A 369 -10.43 -27.74 -14.61
N GLU A 370 -11.04 -27.53 -13.46
CA GLU A 370 -11.46 -28.62 -12.56
C GLU A 370 -12.82 -29.17 -12.97
N SER A 371 -12.96 -30.52 -13.01
CA SER A 371 -14.23 -31.20 -13.29
C SER A 371 -15.21 -31.06 -12.12
N GLU A 372 -16.51 -30.95 -12.41
CA GLU A 372 -17.60 -30.80 -11.42
C GLU A 372 -17.57 -31.85 -10.28
N ASP A 373 -16.95 -33.02 -10.52
CA ASP A 373 -16.84 -34.11 -9.53
C ASP A 373 -15.79 -33.85 -8.41
N GLU A 374 -14.89 -32.87 -8.60
CA GLU A 374 -13.86 -32.48 -7.63
C GLU A 374 -14.32 -31.34 -6.70
N GLU A 375 -15.38 -30.60 -7.07
CA GLU A 375 -15.86 -29.44 -6.30
C GLU A 375 -16.35 -29.81 -4.87
N GLU A 376 -17.01 -30.98 -4.67
CA GLU A 376 -17.51 -31.37 -3.35
C GLU A 376 -16.37 -31.84 -2.42
N GLU A 377 -15.37 -32.54 -2.92
CA GLU A 377 -14.19 -32.95 -2.13
C GLU A 377 -13.33 -31.74 -1.77
N GLU A 378 -13.21 -30.74 -2.67
CA GLU A 378 -12.48 -29.51 -2.40
C GLU A 378 -13.17 -28.60 -1.38
N GLU A 379 -14.50 -28.52 -1.35
CA GLU A 379 -15.21 -27.75 -0.33
C GLU A 379 -14.90 -28.25 1.09
N GLU A 380 -14.78 -29.58 1.30
CA GLU A 380 -14.39 -30.17 2.58
C GLU A 380 -12.90 -29.91 2.90
N GLU A 381 -12.02 -29.98 1.88
CA GLU A 381 -10.60 -29.65 2.04
C GLU A 381 -10.39 -28.14 2.30
N GLU A 382 -11.15 -27.27 1.66
CA GLU A 382 -11.11 -25.81 1.89
C GLU A 382 -11.49 -25.46 3.34
N GLU A 383 -12.55 -26.10 3.87
CA GLU A 383 -12.93 -25.88 5.29
C GLU A 383 -11.84 -26.37 6.24
N ALA A 384 -11.17 -27.49 5.90
CA ALA A 384 -10.06 -28.00 6.69
C ALA A 384 -8.83 -27.08 6.62
N LYS A 385 -8.50 -26.53 5.45
CA LYS A 385 -7.40 -25.56 5.26
C LYS A 385 -7.66 -24.24 6.00
N GLU A 386 -8.89 -23.71 5.96
CA GLU A 386 -9.28 -22.53 6.74
C GLU A 386 -9.15 -22.76 8.25
N ASP A 387 -9.55 -23.93 8.75
CA ASP A 387 -9.41 -24.26 10.17
C ASP A 387 -7.94 -24.39 10.61
N VAL A 388 -7.06 -24.89 9.72
CA VAL A 388 -5.61 -24.97 9.96
C VAL A 388 -5.01 -23.56 9.99
N LEU A 389 -5.37 -22.68 9.06
CA LEU A 389 -4.91 -21.29 9.02
C LEU A 389 -5.34 -20.56 10.30
N LYS A 390 -6.59 -20.71 10.71
CA LYS A 390 -7.11 -20.10 11.94
C LYS A 390 -6.33 -20.56 13.18
N LYS A 391 -6.05 -21.86 13.29
CA LYS A 391 -5.24 -22.41 14.39
C LYS A 391 -3.79 -21.92 14.35
N ALA A 392 -3.23 -21.71 13.16
CA ALA A 392 -1.89 -21.15 13.00
C ALA A 392 -1.83 -19.70 13.47
N ASP A 393 -2.84 -18.91 13.14
CA ASP A 393 -2.96 -17.51 13.57
C ASP A 393 -3.18 -17.39 15.08
N GLU A 394 -4.04 -18.24 15.66
CA GLU A 394 -4.25 -18.32 17.12
C GLU A 394 -2.93 -18.68 17.85
N ALA A 395 -2.16 -19.66 17.33
CA ALA A 395 -0.87 -20.05 17.90
C ALA A 395 0.21 -18.96 17.76
N GLU A 396 0.15 -18.13 16.72
CA GLU A 396 1.06 -16.99 16.56
C GLU A 396 0.70 -15.86 17.53
N ALA A 397 -0.60 -15.56 17.69
CA ALA A 397 -1.09 -14.60 18.67
C ALA A 397 -0.71 -14.99 20.11
N GLU A 398 -0.81 -16.26 20.47
CA GLU A 398 -0.36 -16.77 21.77
C GLU A 398 1.16 -16.62 21.98
N LYS A 399 1.97 -16.92 20.94
CA LYS A 399 3.43 -16.75 21.02
C LYS A 399 3.86 -15.29 21.16
N VAL A 400 3.13 -14.36 20.55
CA VAL A 400 3.37 -12.91 20.68
C VAL A 400 3.02 -12.46 22.10
N SER A 401 1.88 -12.91 22.64
CA SER A 401 1.44 -12.65 24.01
C SER A 401 2.46 -13.20 25.04
N GLU A 402 2.91 -14.44 24.91
CA GLU A 402 3.92 -15.02 25.80
C GLU A 402 5.29 -14.31 25.73
N LYS A 403 5.68 -13.79 24.56
CA LYS A 403 6.93 -13.01 24.44
C LYS A 403 6.79 -11.62 25.08
N GLN A 404 5.63 -10.98 24.97
CA GLN A 404 5.35 -9.71 25.65
C GLN A 404 5.34 -9.87 27.15
N ASP A 405 4.70 -10.90 27.69
CA ASP A 405 4.67 -11.17 29.12
C ASP A 405 6.07 -11.45 29.69
N LYS A 406 6.89 -12.25 28.97
CA LYS A 406 8.28 -12.49 29.38
C LYS A 406 9.15 -11.23 29.35
N SER A 407 8.96 -10.36 28.39
CA SER A 407 9.72 -9.10 28.32
C SER A 407 9.29 -8.10 29.40
N VAL A 408 8.02 -8.08 29.78
CA VAL A 408 7.49 -7.25 30.87
C VAL A 408 7.99 -7.78 32.22
N ASP A 409 8.01 -9.10 32.43
CA ASP A 409 8.53 -9.73 33.63
C ASP A 409 10.04 -9.54 33.77
N GLU A 410 10.83 -9.61 32.70
CA GLU A 410 12.27 -9.32 32.71
C GLU A 410 12.54 -7.83 33.02
N LEU A 411 11.75 -6.90 32.48
CA LEU A 411 11.84 -5.47 32.83
C LEU A 411 11.46 -5.20 34.29
N ALA A 412 10.40 -5.82 34.78
CA ALA A 412 9.98 -5.72 36.18
C ALA A 412 11.02 -6.25 37.14
N ASN A 413 11.69 -7.38 36.78
CA ASN A 413 12.79 -7.96 37.54
C ASN A 413 14.07 -7.09 37.49
N LEU A 414 14.35 -6.41 36.41
CA LEU A 414 15.45 -5.43 36.28
C LEU A 414 15.19 -4.18 37.12
N LEU A 415 13.99 -3.63 37.09
CA LEU A 415 13.59 -2.48 37.90
C LEU A 415 13.55 -2.78 39.38
N GLY A 416 13.12 -4.00 39.76
CA GLY A 416 13.16 -4.47 41.18
C GLY A 416 14.57 -4.69 41.74
N LYS A 417 15.59 -4.88 40.89
CA LYS A 417 17.00 -5.04 41.31
C LYS A 417 17.79 -3.73 41.37
N THR A 418 17.28 -2.66 40.81
CA THR A 418 17.96 -1.32 40.78
C THR A 418 17.55 -0.42 41.93
N GLY A 419 16.61 -0.81 42.80
CA GLY A 419 16.37 -0.18 44.11
C GLY A 419 16.17 1.34 44.06
N LEU A 420 15.35 1.87 43.12
CA LEU A 420 14.88 3.23 43.08
C LEU A 420 13.35 3.26 43.14
#